data_ed969ce49666a43afccb8489de4fabe8
#
_entry.id   ed969ce49666a43afccb8489de4fabe8
#
_cell.length_a   1.000
_cell.length_b   1.000
_cell.length_c   1.000
_cell.angle_alpha   90.00
_cell.angle_beta   90.00
_cell.angle_gamma   90.00
#
_symmetry.space_group_name_H-M   'P 1'
#
loop_
_entity.id
_entity.type
_entity.pdbx_description
1 polymer ?
#
loop_
_entity_poly.entity_id
_entity_poly.type
_entity_poly.pdbx_seq_one_letter_code
_entity_poly.pdbx_strand_id
1 'polypeptide(L)'
;ALQSDFPEITKAGKVNTIEIFGAGKRGFRINGAQENTFEENFIVADQEAFDILEINLEQGDASTALTNPKSIVISKSRAAKYFPNGNALEQTIFLDNDTSNPYTVTGVMKDIPKNSHLDFDFMLPVEDNYGSWTNQNYFTYVLVNPNTDIRELEQKMSLIVEKYIIPAQVKRGRSEAFLDVLRTAEYKLQPITDIYLKSDLKMQDGLKHGDIKFVWLFAAIAIFVLVLAIINFINLSTAKSANRAKEVGLRKTIGAFRNNLINQFLTESVIFSIISFVLGVVLAWALLPTFNEIAAKTMVLPWSDWWFAPALFISALAVGVLAGLYPAFYLSAFRPASVLKGKLSIGSKSGKLRSGLVVFQFTTSVILIIGTLIIYRQMDFIISKELGYDKERVVVL
;
A
#
# COMPACT_ATOMS: atom_id res chain seq x y z
N ALA A 1 -22.11 -3.73 25.53
CA ALA A 1 -21.51 -4.96 26.04
C ALA A 1 -19.97 -4.86 26.10
N LEU A 2 -19.26 -4.60 24.98
CA LEU A 2 -17.78 -4.56 25.02
C LEU A 2 -17.24 -3.56 26.04
N GLN A 3 -17.69 -2.32 26.01
CA GLN A 3 -17.26 -1.27 26.96
C GLN A 3 -17.66 -1.56 28.41
N SER A 4 -18.79 -2.25 28.65
CA SER A 4 -19.25 -2.59 30.01
C SER A 4 -18.51 -3.79 30.60
N ASP A 5 -18.07 -4.71 29.75
CA ASP A 5 -17.46 -5.96 30.21
C ASP A 5 -15.92 -5.88 30.26
N PHE A 6 -15.33 -4.97 29.46
CA PHE A 6 -13.87 -4.78 29.30
C PHE A 6 -13.51 -3.31 29.54
N PRO A 7 -13.09 -2.94 30.74
CA PRO A 7 -12.71 -1.56 31.08
C PRO A 7 -11.55 -1.02 30.28
N GLU A 8 -10.75 -1.91 29.66
CA GLU A 8 -9.67 -1.58 28.77
C GLU A 8 -10.16 -0.96 27.45
N ILE A 9 -11.43 -1.21 27.06
CA ILE A 9 -12.05 -0.70 25.84
C ILE A 9 -12.80 0.60 26.14
N THR A 10 -12.29 1.71 25.61
CA THR A 10 -12.90 3.04 25.81
C THR A 10 -14.06 3.33 24.86
N LYS A 11 -13.90 2.91 23.59
CA LYS A 11 -14.95 3.00 22.56
C LYS A 11 -15.02 1.71 21.76
N ALA A 12 -16.22 1.38 21.29
CA ALA A 12 -16.44 0.23 20.41
C ALA A 12 -17.51 0.59 19.38
N GLY A 13 -17.14 0.59 18.12
CA GLY A 13 -17.99 0.96 16.99
C GLY A 13 -18.11 -0.16 15.96
N LYS A 14 -19.21 -0.15 15.20
CA LYS A 14 -19.56 -1.17 14.21
C LYS A 14 -19.51 -0.58 12.81
N VAL A 15 -18.93 -1.34 11.88
CA VAL A 15 -18.94 -1.03 10.44
C VAL A 15 -19.41 -2.24 9.66
N ASN A 16 -20.26 -2.04 8.69
CA ASN A 16 -20.70 -3.05 7.75
C ASN A 16 -20.38 -2.61 6.32
N THR A 17 -19.75 -3.49 5.57
CA THR A 17 -19.36 -3.29 4.17
C THR A 17 -20.06 -4.25 3.23
N ILE A 18 -20.98 -5.09 3.76
CA ILE A 18 -21.65 -6.15 3.02
C ILE A 18 -22.94 -5.61 2.37
N GLU A 19 -23.08 -5.82 1.07
CA GLU A 19 -24.13 -5.27 0.23
C GLU A 19 -25.55 -5.62 0.72
N ILE A 20 -25.77 -6.85 1.19
CA ILE A 20 -27.06 -7.33 1.72
C ILE A 20 -27.59 -6.48 2.90
N PHE A 21 -26.70 -5.79 3.61
CA PHE A 21 -27.07 -4.97 4.77
C PHE A 21 -27.03 -3.46 4.48
N GLY A 22 -27.17 -3.08 3.21
CA GLY A 22 -27.28 -1.69 2.78
C GLY A 22 -25.97 -0.97 2.47
N ALA A 23 -24.83 -1.69 2.52
CA ALA A 23 -23.54 -1.22 1.99
C ALA A 23 -23.43 -1.50 0.47
N GLY A 24 -22.25 -1.26 -0.10
CA GLY A 24 -21.92 -1.60 -1.49
C GLY A 24 -22.54 -0.68 -2.53
N LYS A 25 -23.33 -1.24 -3.45
CA LYS A 25 -23.94 -0.52 -4.58
C LYS A 25 -25.41 -0.23 -4.32
N ARG A 26 -25.82 1.02 -4.53
CA ARG A 26 -27.22 1.44 -4.31
C ARG A 26 -27.71 2.40 -5.39
N GLY A 27 -29.01 2.36 -5.63
CA GLY A 27 -29.69 3.41 -6.40
C GLY A 27 -29.65 4.74 -5.63
N PHE A 28 -29.26 5.83 -6.30
CA PHE A 28 -29.04 7.13 -5.70
C PHE A 28 -29.74 8.22 -6.51
N ARG A 29 -30.54 9.04 -5.85
CA ARG A 29 -31.24 10.16 -6.48
C ARG A 29 -31.33 11.36 -5.52
N ILE A 30 -30.94 12.53 -5.99
CA ILE A 30 -31.16 13.78 -5.26
C ILE A 30 -32.59 14.28 -5.45
N ASN A 31 -33.07 15.06 -4.49
CA ASN A 31 -34.41 15.66 -4.59
C ASN A 31 -34.47 16.59 -5.82
N GLY A 32 -35.54 16.45 -6.59
CA GLY A 32 -35.76 17.19 -7.85
C GLY A 32 -35.14 16.56 -9.10
N ALA A 33 -34.31 15.53 -9.01
CA ALA A 33 -33.82 14.79 -10.17
C ALA A 33 -34.86 13.75 -10.63
N GLN A 34 -34.97 13.57 -11.96
CA GLN A 34 -35.89 12.59 -12.55
C GLN A 34 -35.25 11.21 -12.71
N GLU A 35 -33.93 11.14 -12.86
CA GLU A 35 -33.19 9.93 -13.11
C GLU A 35 -32.51 9.40 -11.84
N ASN A 36 -32.54 8.08 -11.69
CA ASN A 36 -31.73 7.35 -10.72
C ASN A 36 -30.36 7.09 -11.31
N THR A 37 -29.32 7.28 -10.49
CA THR A 37 -27.99 6.80 -10.76
C THR A 37 -27.67 5.65 -9.82
N PHE A 38 -26.78 4.72 -10.24
CA PHE A 38 -26.22 3.74 -9.33
C PHE A 38 -24.88 4.26 -8.84
N GLU A 39 -24.74 4.30 -7.51
CA GLU A 39 -23.49 4.64 -6.85
C GLU A 39 -22.99 3.45 -6.04
N GLU A 40 -21.67 3.33 -5.98
CA GLU A 40 -20.96 2.29 -5.25
C GLU A 40 -20.31 2.88 -3.98
N ASN A 41 -19.67 2.04 -3.19
CA ASN A 41 -18.92 2.44 -2.00
C ASN A 41 -19.79 3.01 -0.86
N PHE A 42 -20.98 2.44 -0.66
CA PHE A 42 -21.75 2.67 0.55
C PHE A 42 -21.22 1.79 1.68
N ILE A 43 -21.07 2.35 2.88
CA ILE A 43 -20.87 1.59 4.11
C ILE A 43 -21.94 1.98 5.13
N VAL A 44 -22.17 1.09 6.09
CA VAL A 44 -23.06 1.34 7.21
C VAL A 44 -22.22 1.33 8.48
N ALA A 45 -22.30 2.37 9.31
CA ALA A 45 -21.51 2.52 10.52
C ALA A 45 -22.31 3.20 11.64
N ASP A 46 -21.98 2.92 12.89
CA ASP A 46 -22.49 3.69 14.00
C ASP A 46 -21.62 4.93 14.29
N GLN A 47 -22.14 5.83 15.12
CA GLN A 47 -21.45 7.08 15.47
C GLN A 47 -20.12 6.80 16.19
N GLU A 48 -20.05 5.74 16.99
CA GLU A 48 -18.82 5.34 17.68
C GLU A 48 -17.71 4.92 16.70
N ALA A 49 -18.05 4.20 15.62
CA ALA A 49 -17.10 3.86 14.58
C ALA A 49 -16.63 5.11 13.82
N PHE A 50 -17.54 6.03 13.52
CA PHE A 50 -17.20 7.32 12.91
C PHE A 50 -16.17 8.08 13.75
N ASP A 51 -16.37 8.12 15.08
CA ASP A 51 -15.46 8.78 16.01
C ASP A 51 -14.09 8.06 16.10
N ILE A 52 -14.09 6.71 16.20
CA ILE A 52 -12.86 5.91 16.30
C ILE A 52 -12.00 6.06 15.05
N LEU A 53 -12.63 6.10 13.87
CA LEU A 53 -11.96 6.24 12.60
C LEU A 53 -11.53 7.68 12.29
N GLU A 54 -11.87 8.63 13.16
CA GLU A 54 -11.53 10.06 13.03
C GLU A 54 -11.87 10.63 11.65
N ILE A 55 -13.09 10.32 11.15
CA ILE A 55 -13.53 10.77 9.84
C ILE A 55 -13.63 12.30 9.82
N ASN A 56 -12.79 12.92 9.00
CA ASN A 56 -12.71 14.39 8.90
C ASN A 56 -13.84 14.96 8.04
N LEU A 57 -14.72 15.76 8.62
CA LEU A 57 -15.73 16.52 7.89
C LEU A 57 -15.17 17.87 7.42
N GLU A 58 -15.53 18.28 6.19
CA GLU A 58 -15.39 19.64 5.69
C GLU A 58 -16.63 20.49 6.02
N GLN A 59 -17.81 19.84 6.10
CA GLN A 59 -19.08 20.47 6.45
C GLN A 59 -19.89 19.52 7.34
N GLY A 60 -20.66 20.07 8.27
CA GLY A 60 -21.46 19.32 9.23
C GLY A 60 -20.79 19.20 10.60
N ASP A 61 -21.49 18.54 11.52
CA ASP A 61 -21.02 18.31 12.89
C ASP A 61 -20.64 16.83 13.06
N ALA A 62 -19.34 16.59 13.28
CA ALA A 62 -18.81 15.24 13.45
C ALA A 62 -19.42 14.47 14.62
N SER A 63 -19.83 15.17 15.69
CA SER A 63 -20.39 14.53 16.89
C SER A 63 -21.80 13.97 16.70
N THR A 64 -22.50 14.40 15.65
CA THR A 64 -23.90 14.02 15.40
C THR A 64 -24.15 13.49 14.00
N ALA A 65 -23.11 13.29 13.21
CA ALA A 65 -23.19 12.99 11.77
C ALA A 65 -24.03 11.73 11.46
N LEU A 66 -23.97 10.69 12.32
CA LEU A 66 -24.69 9.42 12.13
C LEU A 66 -25.68 9.12 13.27
N THR A 67 -26.02 10.07 14.10
CA THR A 67 -26.95 9.85 15.23
C THR A 67 -28.42 9.73 14.80
N ASN A 68 -28.77 10.32 13.67
CA ASN A 68 -30.13 10.23 13.12
C ASN A 68 -30.24 9.01 12.17
N PRO A 69 -31.25 8.12 12.31
CA PRO A 69 -31.42 6.95 11.45
C PRO A 69 -31.53 7.24 9.94
N LYS A 70 -31.90 8.45 9.57
CA LYS A 70 -32.03 8.89 8.14
C LYS A 70 -30.97 9.92 7.77
N SER A 71 -29.80 9.87 8.41
CA SER A 71 -28.63 10.65 8.04
C SER A 71 -27.81 9.96 6.95
N ILE A 72 -27.08 10.74 6.18
CA ILE A 72 -26.06 10.26 5.25
C ILE A 72 -24.89 11.24 5.24
N VAL A 73 -23.68 10.69 5.38
CA VAL A 73 -22.43 11.43 5.17
C VAL A 73 -21.91 11.07 3.77
N ILE A 74 -21.52 12.08 3.00
CA ILE A 74 -21.03 11.90 1.63
C ILE A 74 -19.60 12.44 1.48
N SER A 75 -18.83 11.88 0.56
CA SER A 75 -17.48 12.34 0.26
C SER A 75 -17.50 13.69 -0.46
N LYS A 76 -16.42 14.47 -0.35
CA LYS A 76 -16.25 15.76 -1.03
C LYS A 76 -16.43 15.64 -2.55
N SER A 77 -15.85 14.60 -3.15
CA SER A 77 -15.97 14.36 -4.58
C SER A 77 -17.41 14.07 -4.99
N ARG A 78 -18.19 13.34 -4.16
CA ARG A 78 -19.62 13.10 -4.42
C ARG A 78 -20.47 14.33 -4.17
N ALA A 79 -20.15 15.11 -3.13
CA ALA A 79 -20.77 16.40 -2.91
C ALA A 79 -20.59 17.33 -4.13
N ALA A 80 -19.38 17.44 -4.67
CA ALA A 80 -19.11 18.24 -5.86
C ALA A 80 -19.83 17.72 -7.13
N LYS A 81 -19.98 16.39 -7.27
CA LYS A 81 -20.69 15.78 -8.40
C LYS A 81 -22.19 16.11 -8.40
N TYR A 82 -22.84 15.99 -7.25
CA TYR A 82 -24.29 16.10 -7.13
C TYR A 82 -24.77 17.49 -6.73
N PHE A 83 -23.92 18.27 -6.05
CA PHE A 83 -24.23 19.61 -5.56
C PHE A 83 -23.14 20.62 -5.97
N PRO A 84 -22.99 20.89 -7.28
CA PRO A 84 -21.90 21.71 -7.81
C PRO A 84 -21.90 23.16 -7.28
N ASN A 85 -23.04 23.62 -6.75
CA ASN A 85 -23.17 24.95 -6.14
C ASN A 85 -22.68 24.99 -4.67
N GLY A 86 -22.12 23.91 -4.14
CA GLY A 86 -21.50 23.85 -2.82
C GLY A 86 -22.45 23.70 -1.63
N ASN A 87 -23.76 23.54 -1.86
CA ASN A 87 -24.76 23.39 -0.80
C ASN A 87 -25.24 21.93 -0.70
N ALA A 88 -24.39 21.02 -0.26
CA ALA A 88 -24.73 19.61 -0.07
C ALA A 88 -25.36 19.32 1.29
N LEU A 89 -25.00 20.07 2.33
CA LEU A 89 -25.51 19.90 3.68
C LEU A 89 -27.03 20.13 3.74
N GLU A 90 -27.75 19.33 4.52
CA GLU A 90 -29.21 19.35 4.68
C GLU A 90 -30.01 19.00 3.40
N GLN A 91 -29.34 18.62 2.31
CA GLN A 91 -30.02 18.16 1.10
C GLN A 91 -30.63 16.76 1.28
N THR A 92 -31.74 16.54 0.57
CA THR A 92 -32.48 15.28 0.62
C THR A 92 -32.03 14.35 -0.49
N ILE A 93 -31.78 13.10 -0.11
CA ILE A 93 -31.36 12.01 -1.01
C ILE A 93 -32.37 10.87 -0.86
N PHE A 94 -32.72 10.22 -1.98
CA PHE A 94 -33.51 9.00 -2.02
C PHE A 94 -32.59 7.84 -2.44
N LEU A 95 -32.62 6.75 -1.67
CA LEU A 95 -31.92 5.52 -1.98
C LEU A 95 -32.90 4.48 -2.51
N ASP A 96 -32.48 3.71 -3.51
CA ASP A 96 -33.22 2.59 -4.12
C ASP A 96 -34.65 2.96 -4.57
N ASN A 97 -34.88 4.18 -5.02
CA ASN A 97 -36.19 4.76 -5.38
C ASN A 97 -37.21 4.85 -4.22
N ASP A 98 -36.80 4.63 -3.00
CA ASP A 98 -37.72 4.75 -1.87
C ASP A 98 -37.92 6.24 -1.49
N THR A 99 -39.00 6.81 -1.97
CA THR A 99 -39.40 8.20 -1.65
C THR A 99 -40.04 8.33 -0.27
N SER A 100 -40.43 7.21 0.37
CA SER A 100 -41.07 7.18 1.69
C SER A 100 -40.04 7.35 2.83
N ASN A 101 -38.79 7.03 2.55
CA ASN A 101 -37.69 7.05 3.49
C ASN A 101 -36.53 7.95 3.01
N PRO A 102 -36.70 9.28 3.00
CA PRO A 102 -35.65 10.19 2.56
C PRO A 102 -34.47 10.23 3.55
N TYR A 103 -33.30 10.35 3.03
CA TYR A 103 -32.07 10.59 3.80
C TYR A 103 -31.68 12.07 3.71
N THR A 104 -31.13 12.60 4.79
CA THR A 104 -30.64 13.97 4.86
C THR A 104 -29.11 13.97 4.93
N VAL A 105 -28.44 14.77 4.11
CA VAL A 105 -26.99 14.95 4.17
C VAL A 105 -26.63 15.69 5.46
N THR A 106 -26.01 14.98 6.40
CA THR A 106 -25.59 15.50 7.71
C THR A 106 -24.13 15.90 7.76
N GLY A 107 -23.35 15.46 6.77
CA GLY A 107 -21.94 15.83 6.68
C GLY A 107 -21.35 15.61 5.31
N VAL A 108 -20.35 16.43 4.99
CA VAL A 108 -19.47 16.24 3.83
C VAL A 108 -18.09 15.93 4.36
N MET A 109 -17.63 14.71 4.13
CA MET A 109 -16.31 14.25 4.58
C MET A 109 -15.25 14.48 3.51
N LYS A 110 -13.99 14.64 3.93
CA LYS A 110 -12.86 14.57 3.01
C LYS A 110 -12.83 13.20 2.33
N ASP A 111 -12.39 13.16 1.08
CA ASP A 111 -12.24 11.90 0.36
C ASP A 111 -11.28 10.98 1.13
N ILE A 112 -11.64 9.71 1.25
CA ILE A 112 -10.81 8.71 1.94
C ILE A 112 -9.53 8.48 1.13
N PRO A 113 -8.36 8.52 1.77
CA PRO A 113 -7.09 8.26 1.09
C PRO A 113 -7.06 6.87 0.46
N LYS A 114 -6.60 6.78 -0.79
CA LYS A 114 -6.58 5.51 -1.55
C LYS A 114 -5.63 4.44 -0.99
N ASN A 115 -4.75 4.80 -0.07
CA ASN A 115 -3.88 3.89 0.68
C ASN A 115 -4.51 3.40 2.01
N SER A 116 -5.79 3.68 2.23
CA SER A 116 -6.57 3.15 3.35
C SER A 116 -7.14 1.76 3.03
N HIS A 117 -7.39 0.96 4.07
CA HIS A 117 -8.19 -0.27 3.95
C HIS A 117 -9.68 0.03 3.74
N LEU A 118 -10.11 1.24 4.13
CA LEU A 118 -11.46 1.75 3.88
C LEU A 118 -11.53 2.40 2.49
N ASP A 119 -12.61 2.11 1.76
CA ASP A 119 -12.89 2.74 0.49
C ASP A 119 -14.39 2.98 0.39
N PHE A 120 -14.81 4.15 0.79
CA PHE A 120 -16.21 4.51 0.75
C PHE A 120 -16.41 5.99 0.41
N ASP A 121 -17.54 6.24 -0.23
CA ASP A 121 -17.99 7.58 -0.62
C ASP A 121 -19.23 8.01 0.17
N PHE A 122 -19.96 7.04 0.72
CA PHE A 122 -21.21 7.24 1.42
C PHE A 122 -21.22 6.44 2.71
N MET A 123 -21.61 7.07 3.81
CA MET A 123 -21.75 6.43 5.11
C MET A 123 -23.17 6.61 5.64
N LEU A 124 -23.81 5.51 5.96
CA LEU A 124 -25.15 5.43 6.50
C LEU A 124 -25.12 4.98 7.97
N PRO A 125 -26.05 5.39 8.80
CA PRO A 125 -26.14 4.91 10.18
C PRO A 125 -26.56 3.44 10.24
N VAL A 126 -26.08 2.74 11.26
CA VAL A 126 -26.55 1.39 11.60
C VAL A 126 -28.01 1.47 12.04
N GLU A 127 -28.92 0.79 11.35
CA GLU A 127 -30.27 0.57 11.83
C GLU A 127 -30.25 -0.60 12.83
N ASP A 128 -30.49 -0.32 14.10
CA ASP A 128 -30.24 -1.22 15.24
C ASP A 128 -31.27 -2.38 15.39
N ASN A 129 -31.77 -2.91 14.27
CA ASN A 129 -32.78 -3.99 14.25
C ASN A 129 -32.20 -5.41 14.40
N TYR A 130 -30.88 -5.57 14.53
CA TYR A 130 -30.22 -6.88 14.49
C TYR A 130 -29.33 -7.18 15.72
N GLY A 131 -29.77 -6.81 16.90
CA GLY A 131 -29.06 -7.05 18.17
C GLY A 131 -28.87 -8.53 18.53
N SER A 132 -28.39 -9.34 17.59
CA SER A 132 -28.16 -10.77 17.81
C SER A 132 -26.67 -11.10 17.85
N TRP A 133 -26.21 -11.68 18.94
CA TRP A 133 -24.86 -12.23 19.10
C TRP A 133 -24.55 -13.43 18.18
N THR A 134 -25.49 -13.84 17.36
CA THR A 134 -25.35 -14.97 16.45
C THR A 134 -25.07 -14.54 15.00
N ASN A 135 -25.10 -13.25 14.73
CA ASN A 135 -24.87 -12.69 13.40
C ASN A 135 -23.48 -12.01 13.36
N GLN A 136 -22.65 -12.39 12.40
CA GLN A 136 -21.32 -11.84 12.18
C GLN A 136 -21.33 -10.88 10.98
N ASN A 137 -22.15 -9.83 11.07
CA ASN A 137 -22.39 -8.90 9.96
C ASN A 137 -21.58 -7.61 10.07
N TYR A 138 -20.84 -7.42 11.16
CA TYR A 138 -20.13 -6.18 11.45
C TYR A 138 -18.66 -6.43 11.74
N PHE A 139 -17.82 -5.56 11.22
CA PHE A 139 -16.48 -5.34 11.75
C PHE A 139 -16.58 -4.43 12.96
N THR A 140 -15.99 -4.83 14.06
CA THR A 140 -16.01 -4.04 15.29
C THR A 140 -14.64 -3.39 15.47
N TYR A 141 -14.62 -2.07 15.42
CA TYR A 141 -13.45 -1.28 15.76
C TYR A 141 -13.50 -0.95 17.24
N VAL A 142 -12.40 -1.10 17.93
CA VAL A 142 -12.29 -0.78 19.36
C VAL A 142 -11.14 0.18 19.60
N LEU A 143 -11.37 1.16 20.44
CA LEU A 143 -10.34 2.03 20.98
C LEU A 143 -9.99 1.53 22.38
N VAL A 144 -8.74 1.13 22.58
CA VAL A 144 -8.24 0.61 23.83
C VAL A 144 -7.46 1.68 24.60
N ASN A 145 -7.43 1.56 25.94
CA ASN A 145 -6.62 2.42 26.78
C ASN A 145 -5.12 2.33 26.40
N PRO A 146 -4.35 3.41 26.50
CA PRO A 146 -2.91 3.36 26.39
C PRO A 146 -2.30 2.34 27.35
N ASN A 147 -1.30 1.59 26.90
CA ASN A 147 -0.60 0.55 27.68
C ASN A 147 -1.43 -0.70 28.05
N THR A 148 -2.58 -0.94 27.42
CA THR A 148 -3.33 -2.19 27.56
C THR A 148 -2.48 -3.36 27.04
N ASP A 149 -2.39 -4.45 27.84
CA ASP A 149 -1.87 -5.72 27.33
C ASP A 149 -2.92 -6.37 26.43
N ILE A 150 -2.66 -6.32 25.12
CA ILE A 150 -3.57 -6.83 24.10
C ILE A 150 -3.80 -8.35 24.25
N ARG A 151 -2.76 -9.12 24.63
CA ARG A 151 -2.89 -10.57 24.79
C ARG A 151 -3.77 -10.93 25.98
N GLU A 152 -3.64 -10.20 27.07
CA GLU A 152 -4.50 -10.39 28.24
C GLU A 152 -5.96 -10.02 27.89
N LEU A 153 -6.16 -8.92 27.16
CA LEU A 153 -7.50 -8.51 26.71
C LEU A 153 -8.11 -9.56 25.77
N GLU A 154 -7.36 -10.09 24.80
CA GLU A 154 -7.83 -11.18 23.91
C GLU A 154 -8.27 -12.41 24.68
N GLN A 155 -7.51 -12.81 25.71
CA GLN A 155 -7.88 -13.93 26.58
C GLN A 155 -9.20 -13.66 27.35
N LYS A 156 -9.36 -12.44 27.88
CA LYS A 156 -10.62 -12.02 28.52
C LYS A 156 -11.79 -12.00 27.54
N MET A 157 -11.56 -11.59 26.30
CA MET A 157 -12.61 -11.54 25.27
C MET A 157 -13.17 -12.91 24.90
N SER A 158 -12.47 -14.01 25.15
CA SER A 158 -13.01 -15.36 24.97
C SER A 158 -14.28 -15.60 25.83
N LEU A 159 -14.43 -14.88 26.94
CA LEU A 159 -15.63 -14.92 27.80
C LEU A 159 -16.90 -14.44 27.07
N ILE A 160 -16.78 -13.68 25.98
CA ILE A 160 -17.92 -13.25 25.14
C ILE A 160 -18.69 -14.48 24.63
N VAL A 161 -17.95 -15.52 24.23
CA VAL A 161 -18.53 -16.76 23.70
C VAL A 161 -19.49 -17.38 24.76
N GLU A 162 -19.00 -17.61 25.97
CA GLU A 162 -19.79 -18.22 27.03
C GLU A 162 -20.93 -17.30 27.52
N LYS A 163 -20.65 -16.00 27.63
CA LYS A 163 -21.62 -15.06 28.20
C LYS A 163 -22.76 -14.71 27.26
N TYR A 164 -22.49 -14.60 25.96
CA TYR A 164 -23.47 -14.06 25.01
C TYR A 164 -23.82 -15.01 23.86
N ILE A 165 -22.79 -15.69 23.27
CA ILE A 165 -22.99 -16.48 22.06
C ILE A 165 -23.63 -17.83 22.40
N ILE A 166 -23.08 -18.56 23.33
CA ILE A 166 -23.59 -19.88 23.72
C ILE A 166 -25.07 -19.81 24.14
N PRO A 167 -25.51 -18.91 25.06
CA PRO A 167 -26.92 -18.80 25.42
C PRO A 167 -27.83 -18.46 24.24
N ALA A 168 -27.38 -17.63 23.33
CA ALA A 168 -28.15 -17.27 22.14
C ALA A 168 -28.29 -18.46 21.17
N GLN A 169 -27.26 -19.30 21.03
CA GLN A 169 -27.28 -20.49 20.17
C GLN A 169 -28.09 -21.63 20.78
N VAL A 170 -28.05 -21.80 22.11
CA VAL A 170 -28.92 -22.74 22.85
C VAL A 170 -30.40 -22.40 22.63
N LYS A 171 -30.78 -21.12 22.71
CA LYS A 171 -32.15 -20.66 22.40
C LYS A 171 -32.58 -20.98 20.95
N ARG A 172 -31.64 -21.09 20.03
CA ARG A 172 -31.88 -21.48 18.63
C ARG A 172 -31.93 -23.00 18.42
N GLY A 173 -31.77 -23.80 19.48
CA GLY A 173 -31.81 -25.26 19.40
C GLY A 173 -30.62 -25.90 18.74
N ARG A 174 -29.41 -25.25 18.77
CA ARG A 174 -28.17 -25.82 18.23
C ARG A 174 -27.70 -27.00 19.05
N SER A 175 -27.10 -28.01 18.40
CA SER A 175 -26.58 -29.20 19.05
C SER A 175 -25.36 -28.89 19.94
N GLU A 176 -25.15 -29.71 21.00
CA GLU A 176 -23.99 -29.56 21.88
C GLU A 176 -22.65 -29.63 21.11
N ALA A 177 -22.55 -30.53 20.13
CA ALA A 177 -21.37 -30.62 19.29
C ALA A 177 -21.05 -29.29 18.52
N PHE A 178 -22.09 -28.54 18.13
CA PHE A 178 -21.90 -27.22 17.54
C PHE A 178 -21.45 -26.19 18.58
N LEU A 179 -21.99 -26.25 19.78
CA LEU A 179 -21.62 -25.36 20.90
C LEU A 179 -20.16 -25.60 21.31
N ASP A 180 -19.72 -26.87 21.36
CA ASP A 180 -18.31 -27.20 21.64
C ASP A 180 -17.33 -26.59 20.63
N VAL A 181 -17.69 -26.58 19.35
CA VAL A 181 -16.89 -25.89 18.34
C VAL A 181 -16.84 -24.39 18.61
N LEU A 182 -17.95 -23.76 19.00
CA LEU A 182 -17.96 -22.32 19.30
C LEU A 182 -17.12 -21.98 20.55
N ARG A 183 -17.04 -22.86 21.54
CA ARG A 183 -16.18 -22.68 22.73
C ARG A 183 -14.69 -22.62 22.37
N THR A 184 -14.30 -23.16 21.23
CA THR A 184 -12.91 -23.04 20.73
C THR A 184 -12.62 -21.75 19.97
N ALA A 185 -13.64 -20.91 19.76
CA ALA A 185 -13.47 -19.65 19.05
C ALA A 185 -12.68 -18.63 19.90
N GLU A 186 -11.68 -18.03 19.28
CA GLU A 186 -10.86 -16.97 19.86
C GLU A 186 -11.16 -15.64 19.18
N TYR A 187 -11.24 -14.58 19.96
CA TYR A 187 -11.25 -13.22 19.43
C TYR A 187 -9.82 -12.68 19.39
N LYS A 188 -9.43 -12.18 18.22
CA LYS A 188 -8.12 -11.54 18.01
C LYS A 188 -8.32 -10.06 17.69
N LEU A 189 -7.48 -9.23 18.28
CA LEU A 189 -7.41 -7.80 17.99
C LEU A 189 -6.32 -7.55 16.98
N GLN A 190 -6.68 -6.97 15.85
CA GLN A 190 -5.75 -6.60 14.80
C GLN A 190 -5.52 -5.09 14.82
N PRO A 191 -4.26 -4.61 14.91
CA PRO A 191 -3.98 -3.19 14.76
C PRO A 191 -4.51 -2.65 13.43
N ILE A 192 -5.14 -1.48 13.45
CA ILE A 192 -5.72 -0.85 12.26
C ILE A 192 -4.70 -0.67 11.14
N THR A 193 -3.43 -0.42 11.49
CA THR A 193 -2.31 -0.27 10.56
C THR A 193 -1.95 -1.57 9.83
N ASP A 194 -2.34 -2.72 10.36
CA ASP A 194 -2.03 -4.03 9.81
C ASP A 194 -3.14 -4.58 8.91
N ILE A 195 -4.35 -4.01 8.96
CA ILE A 195 -5.51 -4.49 8.20
C ILE A 195 -5.21 -4.51 6.69
N TYR A 196 -4.63 -3.46 6.14
CA TYR A 196 -4.39 -3.35 4.70
C TYR A 196 -3.37 -4.37 4.18
N LEU A 197 -2.24 -4.57 4.87
CA LEU A 197 -1.11 -5.37 4.34
C LEU A 197 -0.93 -6.74 4.98
N LYS A 198 -1.45 -6.95 6.20
CA LYS A 198 -1.14 -8.14 7.00
C LYS A 198 -2.37 -8.89 7.47
N SER A 199 -3.56 -8.54 6.96
CA SER A 199 -4.78 -9.27 7.32
C SER A 199 -4.80 -10.66 6.68
N ASP A 200 -4.93 -11.69 7.51
CA ASP A 200 -5.10 -13.08 7.07
C ASP A 200 -6.59 -13.46 6.87
N LEU A 201 -7.49 -12.48 6.98
CA LEU A 201 -8.92 -12.70 6.79
C LEU A 201 -9.18 -13.14 5.34
N LYS A 202 -9.63 -14.39 5.19
CA LYS A 202 -9.95 -15.00 3.88
C LYS A 202 -11.38 -14.72 3.41
N MET A 203 -12.15 -13.99 4.18
CA MET A 203 -13.53 -13.64 3.84
C MET A 203 -13.56 -12.40 2.94
N GLN A 204 -14.50 -12.37 2.01
CA GLN A 204 -14.87 -11.13 1.31
C GLN A 204 -15.50 -10.18 2.33
N ASP A 205 -14.69 -9.30 2.86
CA ASP A 205 -15.08 -8.35 3.90
C ASP A 205 -15.45 -6.96 3.33
N GLY A 206 -15.36 -6.77 2.02
CA GLY A 206 -15.62 -5.49 1.36
C GLY A 206 -14.56 -4.42 1.67
N LEU A 207 -13.48 -4.80 2.36
CA LEU A 207 -12.35 -3.91 2.63
C LEU A 207 -11.27 -4.04 1.54
N LYS A 208 -10.45 -3.03 1.40
CA LYS A 208 -9.28 -3.10 0.52
C LYS A 208 -8.11 -3.78 1.23
N HIS A 209 -7.58 -4.81 0.58
CA HIS A 209 -6.41 -5.53 1.05
C HIS A 209 -5.28 -5.49 0.04
N GLY A 210 -4.07 -5.33 0.55
CA GLY A 210 -2.82 -5.62 -0.14
C GLY A 210 -2.20 -6.88 0.45
N ASP A 211 -1.04 -7.26 -0.05
CA ASP A 211 -0.22 -8.31 0.56
C ASP A 211 1.21 -7.78 0.75
N ILE A 212 1.69 -7.82 1.97
CA ILE A 212 3.05 -7.41 2.34
C ILE A 212 4.12 -8.17 1.55
N LYS A 213 3.81 -9.39 1.10
CA LYS A 213 4.72 -10.20 0.28
C LYS A 213 5.03 -9.54 -1.05
N PHE A 214 4.02 -8.89 -1.68
CA PHE A 214 4.26 -8.13 -2.91
C PHE A 214 5.15 -6.92 -2.67
N VAL A 215 4.99 -6.23 -1.54
CA VAL A 215 5.86 -5.10 -1.17
C VAL A 215 7.32 -5.55 -1.07
N TRP A 216 7.58 -6.66 -0.38
CA TRP A 216 8.92 -7.23 -0.28
C TRP A 216 9.46 -7.75 -1.61
N LEU A 217 8.59 -8.36 -2.43
CA LEU A 217 8.97 -8.83 -3.76
C LEU A 217 9.43 -7.66 -4.65
N PHE A 218 8.64 -6.60 -4.73
CA PHE A 218 9.01 -5.42 -5.52
C PHE A 218 10.23 -4.71 -4.95
N ALA A 219 10.38 -4.62 -3.64
CA ALA A 219 11.57 -4.08 -3.00
C ALA A 219 12.82 -4.90 -3.36
N ALA A 220 12.73 -6.22 -3.32
CA ALA A 220 13.82 -7.10 -3.73
C ALA A 220 14.20 -6.89 -5.21
N ILE A 221 13.22 -6.83 -6.11
CA ILE A 221 13.45 -6.54 -7.54
C ILE A 221 14.15 -5.20 -7.71
N ALA A 222 13.68 -4.16 -7.03
CA ALA A 222 14.29 -2.82 -7.10
C ALA A 222 15.75 -2.83 -6.62
N ILE A 223 16.04 -3.52 -5.51
CA ILE A 223 17.40 -3.68 -5.00
C ILE A 223 18.27 -4.44 -6.02
N PHE A 224 17.77 -5.53 -6.62
CA PHE A 224 18.50 -6.26 -7.63
C PHE A 224 18.83 -5.40 -8.85
N VAL A 225 17.88 -4.63 -9.37
CA VAL A 225 18.11 -3.72 -10.51
C VAL A 225 19.15 -2.65 -10.14
N LEU A 226 19.09 -2.10 -8.92
CA LEU A 226 20.06 -1.14 -8.44
C LEU A 226 21.47 -1.75 -8.32
N VAL A 227 21.59 -2.95 -7.80
CA VAL A 227 22.88 -3.69 -7.72
C VAL A 227 23.44 -3.94 -9.14
N LEU A 228 22.60 -4.34 -10.10
CA LEU A 228 23.01 -4.49 -11.49
C LEU A 228 23.52 -3.18 -12.09
N ALA A 229 22.88 -2.05 -11.80
CA ALA A 229 23.32 -0.74 -12.25
C ALA A 229 24.70 -0.36 -11.65
N ILE A 230 24.91 -0.61 -10.36
CA ILE A 230 26.21 -0.39 -9.68
C ILE A 230 27.29 -1.28 -10.28
N ILE A 231 27.01 -2.56 -10.49
CA ILE A 231 27.95 -3.51 -11.14
C ILE A 231 28.33 -3.05 -12.54
N ASN A 232 27.34 -2.62 -13.33
CA ASN A 232 27.59 -2.11 -14.68
C ASN A 232 28.50 -0.86 -14.65
N PHE A 233 28.23 0.08 -13.73
CA PHE A 233 29.09 1.25 -13.55
C PHE A 233 30.54 0.87 -13.19
N ILE A 234 30.72 -0.07 -12.26
CA ILE A 234 32.05 -0.58 -11.86
C ILE A 234 32.76 -1.22 -13.07
N ASN A 235 32.07 -2.04 -13.86
CA ASN A 235 32.61 -2.70 -15.02
C ASN A 235 33.05 -1.68 -16.09
N LEU A 236 32.23 -0.67 -16.39
CA LEU A 236 32.56 0.38 -17.36
C LEU A 236 33.71 1.27 -16.87
N SER A 237 33.71 1.67 -15.62
CA SER A 237 34.78 2.47 -15.00
C SER A 237 36.12 1.74 -15.01
N THR A 238 36.11 0.43 -14.73
CA THR A 238 37.31 -0.42 -14.78
C THR A 238 37.77 -0.74 -16.20
N ALA A 239 36.85 -0.91 -17.18
CA ALA A 239 37.22 -1.11 -18.57
C ALA A 239 37.97 0.09 -19.16
N LYS A 240 37.60 1.32 -18.75
CA LYS A 240 38.30 2.56 -19.15
C LYS A 240 39.60 2.80 -18.38
N SER A 241 39.97 1.89 -17.44
CA SER A 241 41.11 2.05 -16.52
C SER A 241 42.46 2.19 -17.24
N ALA A 242 42.66 1.56 -18.39
CA ALA A 242 43.91 1.64 -19.14
C ALA A 242 44.24 3.07 -19.60
N ASN A 243 43.23 3.82 -20.04
CA ASN A 243 43.42 5.23 -20.44
C ASN A 243 43.60 6.12 -19.22
N ARG A 244 42.80 5.89 -18.15
CA ARG A 244 42.92 6.65 -16.89
C ARG A 244 44.20 6.32 -16.12
N ALA A 245 44.76 5.11 -16.25
CA ALA A 245 46.04 4.76 -15.65
C ALA A 245 47.16 5.67 -16.08
N LYS A 246 47.23 6.02 -17.37
CA LYS A 246 48.23 6.96 -17.88
C LYS A 246 48.11 8.35 -17.25
N GLU A 247 46.88 8.86 -17.13
CA GLU A 247 46.58 10.14 -16.48
C GLU A 247 46.98 10.11 -15.01
N VAL A 248 46.59 9.06 -14.27
CA VAL A 248 46.98 8.87 -12.85
C VAL A 248 48.47 8.76 -12.68
N GLY A 249 49.17 8.03 -13.59
CA GLY A 249 50.61 7.90 -13.60
C GLY A 249 51.29 9.25 -13.76
N LEU A 250 50.85 10.06 -14.73
CA LEU A 250 51.40 11.41 -14.97
C LEU A 250 51.16 12.34 -13.76
N ARG A 251 49.94 12.35 -13.20
CA ARG A 251 49.65 13.19 -12.02
C ARG A 251 50.46 12.81 -10.79
N LYS A 252 50.70 11.53 -10.58
CA LYS A 252 51.58 11.08 -9.47
C LYS A 252 53.06 11.46 -9.68
N THR A 253 53.56 11.49 -10.94
CA THR A 253 54.92 11.97 -11.20
C THR A 253 55.09 13.47 -10.91
N ILE A 254 54.02 14.25 -11.00
CA ILE A 254 53.96 15.68 -10.69
C ILE A 254 53.65 15.93 -9.22
N GLY A 255 53.53 14.87 -8.36
CA GLY A 255 53.37 15.00 -6.93
C GLY A 255 51.91 14.84 -6.39
N ALA A 256 50.97 14.38 -7.19
CA ALA A 256 49.61 14.16 -6.67
C ALA A 256 49.56 13.03 -5.64
N PHE A 257 48.98 13.30 -4.47
CA PHE A 257 48.75 12.31 -3.42
C PHE A 257 47.62 11.34 -3.78
N ARG A 258 47.73 10.11 -3.28
CA ARG A 258 46.75 9.05 -3.51
C ARG A 258 45.32 9.46 -3.07
N ASN A 259 45.21 10.13 -1.92
CA ASN A 259 43.94 10.57 -1.36
C ASN A 259 43.22 11.58 -2.28
N ASN A 260 43.99 12.48 -2.92
CA ASN A 260 43.40 13.45 -3.85
C ASN A 260 42.78 12.75 -5.07
N LEU A 261 43.41 11.69 -5.55
CA LEU A 261 42.88 10.87 -6.67
C LEU A 261 41.64 10.07 -6.26
N ILE A 262 41.63 9.49 -5.04
CA ILE A 262 40.47 8.79 -4.50
C ILE A 262 39.30 9.75 -4.40
N ASN A 263 39.48 10.91 -3.78
CA ASN A 263 38.44 11.92 -3.63
C ASN A 263 37.90 12.38 -4.98
N GLN A 264 38.78 12.58 -5.96
CA GLN A 264 38.38 12.97 -7.31
C GLN A 264 37.49 11.92 -7.96
N PHE A 265 37.85 10.63 -7.93
CA PHE A 265 37.07 9.55 -8.52
C PHE A 265 35.75 9.33 -7.79
N LEU A 266 35.74 9.48 -6.46
CA LEU A 266 34.50 9.42 -5.67
C LEU A 266 33.57 10.58 -6.02
N THR A 267 34.09 11.81 -6.08
CA THR A 267 33.29 12.98 -6.46
C THR A 267 32.69 12.82 -7.85
N GLU A 268 33.49 12.34 -8.83
CA GLU A 268 33.02 12.05 -10.19
C GLU A 268 31.86 11.04 -10.16
N SER A 269 32.00 9.95 -9.41
CA SER A 269 30.97 8.91 -9.29
C SER A 269 29.69 9.43 -8.61
N VAL A 270 29.82 10.25 -7.58
CA VAL A 270 28.70 10.89 -6.90
C VAL A 270 27.96 11.85 -7.82
N ILE A 271 28.68 12.67 -8.61
CA ILE A 271 28.05 13.57 -9.59
C ILE A 271 27.27 12.77 -10.63
N PHE A 272 27.84 11.71 -11.19
CA PHE A 272 27.13 10.82 -12.12
C PHE A 272 25.90 10.19 -11.49
N SER A 273 25.99 9.75 -10.23
CA SER A 273 24.87 9.20 -9.51
C SER A 273 23.75 10.22 -9.31
N ILE A 274 24.06 11.44 -8.87
CA ILE A 274 23.06 12.51 -8.69
C ILE A 274 22.34 12.81 -10.03
N ILE A 275 23.08 12.98 -11.12
CA ILE A 275 22.52 13.22 -12.45
C ILE A 275 21.60 12.06 -12.86
N SER A 276 22.04 10.81 -12.62
CA SER A 276 21.27 9.62 -12.95
C SER A 276 19.98 9.54 -12.13
N PHE A 277 20.01 9.90 -10.84
CA PHE A 277 18.81 9.94 -9.99
C PHE A 277 17.82 11.01 -10.47
N VAL A 278 18.31 12.21 -10.81
CA VAL A 278 17.45 13.27 -11.38
C VAL A 278 16.77 12.79 -12.66
N LEU A 279 17.52 12.21 -13.58
CA LEU A 279 16.96 11.67 -14.82
C LEU A 279 15.99 10.51 -14.56
N GLY A 280 16.32 9.64 -13.60
CA GLY A 280 15.45 8.54 -13.17
C GLY A 280 14.12 9.03 -12.62
N VAL A 281 14.13 10.06 -11.78
CA VAL A 281 12.91 10.67 -11.24
C VAL A 281 12.07 11.32 -12.35
N VAL A 282 12.71 12.04 -13.29
CA VAL A 282 12.00 12.63 -14.43
C VAL A 282 11.35 11.54 -15.30
N LEU A 283 12.05 10.45 -15.57
CA LEU A 283 11.50 9.32 -16.31
C LEU A 283 10.35 8.63 -15.55
N ALA A 284 10.52 8.43 -14.25
CA ALA A 284 9.46 7.86 -13.41
C ALA A 284 8.21 8.73 -13.44
N TRP A 285 8.37 10.06 -13.30
CA TRP A 285 7.24 11.00 -13.38
C TRP A 285 6.54 10.96 -14.74
N ALA A 286 7.32 10.92 -15.84
CA ALA A 286 6.76 10.88 -17.19
C ALA A 286 6.03 9.57 -17.51
N LEU A 287 6.48 8.44 -16.97
CA LEU A 287 5.89 7.11 -17.18
C LEU A 287 4.76 6.77 -16.19
N LEU A 288 4.62 7.54 -15.11
CA LEU A 288 3.67 7.26 -14.04
C LEU A 288 2.20 7.21 -14.50
N PRO A 289 1.70 8.08 -15.43
CA PRO A 289 0.34 7.98 -15.94
C PRO A 289 0.06 6.64 -16.62
N THR A 290 0.95 6.22 -17.54
CA THR A 290 0.81 4.92 -18.22
C THR A 290 0.87 3.75 -17.24
N PHE A 291 1.75 3.83 -16.24
CA PHE A 291 1.81 2.81 -15.19
C PHE A 291 0.51 2.74 -14.40
N ASN A 292 -0.08 3.87 -14.05
CA ASN A 292 -1.35 3.95 -13.33
C ASN A 292 -2.50 3.32 -14.11
N GLU A 293 -2.57 3.54 -15.41
CA GLU A 293 -3.56 2.90 -16.30
C GLU A 293 -3.41 1.38 -16.31
N ILE A 294 -2.18 0.87 -16.52
CA ILE A 294 -1.90 -0.58 -16.58
C ILE A 294 -2.17 -1.25 -15.22
N ALA A 295 -1.75 -0.59 -14.13
CA ALA A 295 -1.88 -1.14 -12.78
C ALA A 295 -3.26 -0.92 -12.14
N ALA A 296 -4.17 -0.19 -12.81
CA ALA A 296 -5.44 0.29 -12.25
C ALA A 296 -5.23 0.97 -10.87
N LYS A 297 -4.20 1.82 -10.76
CA LYS A 297 -3.82 2.55 -9.55
C LYS A 297 -3.82 4.05 -9.82
N THR A 298 -3.74 4.85 -8.76
CA THR A 298 -3.63 6.31 -8.83
C THR A 298 -2.45 6.75 -7.97
N MET A 299 -1.26 6.26 -8.34
CA MET A 299 -0.02 6.61 -7.64
C MET A 299 0.44 8.00 -8.07
N VAL A 300 0.96 8.74 -7.11
CA VAL A 300 1.61 10.04 -7.30
C VAL A 300 2.97 10.04 -6.61
N LEU A 301 3.91 10.83 -7.12
CA LEU A 301 5.17 11.03 -6.41
C LEU A 301 4.92 11.93 -5.19
N PRO A 302 5.42 11.55 -4.01
CA PRO A 302 5.11 12.25 -2.76
C PRO A 302 5.96 13.52 -2.58
N TRP A 303 5.83 14.47 -3.53
CA TRP A 303 6.59 15.73 -3.48
C TRP A 303 6.26 16.60 -2.27
N SER A 304 5.05 16.46 -1.73
CA SER A 304 4.59 17.19 -0.56
C SER A 304 5.20 16.68 0.75
N ASP A 305 5.78 15.48 0.73
CA ASP A 305 6.36 14.87 1.92
C ASP A 305 7.80 15.38 2.10
N TRP A 306 8.06 16.04 3.20
CA TRP A 306 9.34 16.65 3.52
C TRP A 306 10.53 15.68 3.50
N TRP A 307 10.32 14.42 3.79
CA TRP A 307 11.35 13.37 3.84
C TRP A 307 11.76 12.85 2.46
N PHE A 308 10.91 13.02 1.41
CA PHE A 308 11.10 12.39 0.11
C PHE A 308 12.34 12.92 -0.64
N ALA A 309 12.48 14.24 -0.76
CA ALA A 309 13.64 14.82 -1.43
C ALA A 309 14.97 14.55 -0.70
N PRO A 310 15.06 14.67 0.65
CA PRO A 310 16.25 14.23 1.41
C PRO A 310 16.57 12.75 1.22
N ALA A 311 15.56 11.86 1.23
CA ALA A 311 15.78 10.43 1.03
C ALA A 311 16.35 10.12 -0.36
N LEU A 312 15.84 10.75 -1.42
CA LEU A 312 16.38 10.63 -2.77
C LEU A 312 17.84 11.10 -2.84
N PHE A 313 18.13 12.25 -2.24
CA PHE A 313 19.50 12.81 -2.24
C PHE A 313 20.48 11.90 -1.48
N ILE A 314 20.11 11.43 -0.29
CA ILE A 314 20.93 10.49 0.49
C ILE A 314 21.14 9.19 -0.27
N SER A 315 20.11 8.67 -0.92
CA SER A 315 20.20 7.46 -1.76
C SER A 315 21.16 7.67 -2.93
N ALA A 316 21.08 8.81 -3.62
CA ALA A 316 21.98 9.13 -4.71
C ALA A 316 23.44 9.23 -4.24
N LEU A 317 23.69 9.85 -3.08
CA LEU A 317 25.02 9.90 -2.46
C LEU A 317 25.54 8.50 -2.11
N ALA A 318 24.71 7.69 -1.45
CA ALA A 318 25.08 6.33 -1.05
C ALA A 318 25.44 5.46 -2.27
N VAL A 319 24.62 5.48 -3.33
CA VAL A 319 24.88 4.75 -4.57
C VAL A 319 26.14 5.26 -5.25
N GLY A 320 26.33 6.58 -5.34
CA GLY A 320 27.52 7.18 -5.93
C GLY A 320 28.81 6.78 -5.21
N VAL A 321 28.79 6.77 -3.88
CA VAL A 321 29.92 6.32 -3.06
C VAL A 321 30.16 4.83 -3.25
N LEU A 322 29.14 3.98 -3.10
CA LEU A 322 29.28 2.52 -3.28
C LEU A 322 29.80 2.14 -4.67
N ALA A 323 29.28 2.75 -5.71
CA ALA A 323 29.72 2.51 -7.09
C ALA A 323 31.14 3.03 -7.36
N GLY A 324 31.53 4.15 -6.71
CA GLY A 324 32.82 4.80 -6.87
C GLY A 324 33.94 4.19 -6.05
N LEU A 325 33.66 3.52 -4.92
CA LEU A 325 34.69 2.99 -4.03
C LEU A 325 35.68 2.07 -4.75
N TYR A 326 35.18 1.05 -5.43
CA TYR A 326 36.07 0.10 -6.10
C TYR A 326 36.94 0.74 -7.18
N PRO A 327 36.39 1.51 -8.17
CA PRO A 327 37.20 2.23 -9.15
C PRO A 327 38.21 3.20 -8.53
N ALA A 328 37.82 3.94 -7.50
CA ALA A 328 38.68 4.93 -6.85
C ALA A 328 39.92 4.28 -6.20
N PHE A 329 39.73 3.23 -5.42
CA PHE A 329 40.82 2.51 -4.79
C PHE A 329 41.67 1.76 -5.80
N TYR A 330 41.09 1.17 -6.82
CA TYR A 330 41.77 0.42 -7.85
C TYR A 330 42.65 1.33 -8.72
N LEU A 331 42.10 2.43 -9.25
CA LEU A 331 42.83 3.36 -10.13
C LEU A 331 43.92 4.15 -9.35
N SER A 332 43.63 4.53 -8.11
CA SER A 332 44.63 5.23 -7.27
C SER A 332 45.81 4.35 -6.86
N ALA A 333 45.72 3.03 -7.00
CA ALA A 333 46.80 2.10 -6.64
C ALA A 333 47.88 1.95 -7.74
N PHE A 334 47.69 2.45 -8.96
CA PHE A 334 48.64 2.32 -10.06
C PHE A 334 49.98 3.01 -9.71
N ARG A 335 51.08 2.29 -10.04
CA ARG A 335 52.45 2.80 -9.87
C ARG A 335 52.91 3.53 -11.17
N PRO A 336 53.44 4.77 -11.12
CA PRO A 336 53.84 5.54 -12.25
C PRO A 336 54.81 4.80 -13.18
N ALA A 337 55.83 4.14 -12.57
CA ALA A 337 56.89 3.44 -13.33
C ALA A 337 56.39 2.28 -14.21
N SER A 338 55.32 1.57 -13.80
CA SER A 338 54.74 0.44 -14.53
C SER A 338 53.86 0.93 -15.71
N VAL A 339 53.21 2.08 -15.49
CA VAL A 339 52.27 2.66 -16.47
C VAL A 339 53.02 3.32 -17.64
N LEU A 340 54.10 4.05 -17.34
CA LEU A 340 54.90 4.76 -18.33
C LEU A 340 55.78 3.82 -19.16
N LYS A 341 56.20 2.66 -18.64
CA LYS A 341 56.95 1.63 -19.40
C LYS A 341 56.09 0.74 -20.29
N GLY A 342 54.78 1.01 -20.41
CA GLY A 342 53.86 0.25 -21.28
C GLY A 342 53.57 -1.17 -20.79
N LYS A 343 54.15 -1.62 -19.64
CA LYS A 343 53.87 -2.91 -19.01
C LYS A 343 52.61 -2.82 -18.14
N LEU A 344 51.46 -2.50 -18.77
CA LEU A 344 50.16 -2.66 -18.10
C LEU A 344 49.84 -4.15 -18.02
N SER A 345 50.52 -4.88 -17.11
CA SER A 345 49.95 -6.13 -16.64
C SER A 345 48.76 -5.72 -15.77
N ILE A 346 47.59 -5.57 -16.41
CA ILE A 346 46.30 -5.44 -15.71
C ILE A 346 46.22 -6.70 -14.90
N GLY A 347 46.49 -6.57 -13.58
CA GLY A 347 46.72 -7.70 -12.71
C GLY A 347 45.58 -8.71 -12.82
N SER A 348 45.92 -10.00 -12.96
CA SER A 348 45.00 -11.12 -13.16
C SER A 348 43.86 -11.17 -12.13
N LYS A 349 44.01 -10.52 -10.99
CA LYS A 349 43.00 -10.41 -9.94
C LYS A 349 41.81 -9.53 -10.31
N SER A 350 42.02 -8.42 -11.06
CA SER A 350 40.90 -7.57 -11.47
C SER A 350 40.06 -8.19 -12.59
N GLY A 351 40.68 -9.03 -13.43
CA GLY A 351 39.99 -9.78 -14.47
C GLY A 351 38.98 -10.79 -13.88
N LYS A 352 39.36 -11.49 -12.83
CA LYS A 352 38.47 -12.47 -12.17
C LYS A 352 37.26 -11.81 -11.49
N LEU A 353 37.45 -10.68 -10.79
CA LEU A 353 36.34 -9.97 -10.17
C LEU A 353 35.37 -9.45 -11.22
N ARG A 354 35.88 -8.79 -12.28
CA ARG A 354 35.03 -8.30 -13.38
C ARG A 354 34.26 -9.42 -14.06
N SER A 355 34.92 -10.54 -14.36
CA SER A 355 34.25 -11.72 -14.97
C SER A 355 33.16 -12.27 -14.02
N GLY A 356 33.43 -12.34 -12.71
CA GLY A 356 32.43 -12.75 -11.72
C GLY A 356 31.22 -11.81 -11.69
N LEU A 357 31.47 -10.47 -11.68
CA LEU A 357 30.41 -9.48 -11.71
C LEU A 357 29.57 -9.54 -13.00
N VAL A 358 30.20 -9.79 -14.15
CA VAL A 358 29.52 -9.96 -15.45
C VAL A 358 28.66 -11.24 -15.43
N VAL A 359 29.19 -12.36 -14.95
CA VAL A 359 28.42 -13.61 -14.82
C VAL A 359 27.23 -13.40 -13.90
N PHE A 360 27.42 -12.78 -12.74
CA PHE A 360 26.31 -12.45 -11.81
C PHE A 360 25.26 -11.60 -12.50
N GLN A 361 25.67 -10.54 -13.23
CA GLN A 361 24.76 -9.66 -13.96
C GLN A 361 23.90 -10.42 -14.98
N PHE A 362 24.54 -11.26 -15.82
CA PHE A 362 23.82 -12.04 -16.82
C PHE A 362 22.89 -13.07 -16.15
N THR A 363 23.36 -13.78 -15.12
CA THR A 363 22.54 -14.75 -14.38
C THR A 363 21.29 -14.08 -13.80
N THR A 364 21.44 -12.93 -13.13
CA THR A 364 20.29 -12.22 -12.56
C THR A 364 19.34 -11.73 -13.64
N SER A 365 19.85 -11.20 -14.77
CA SER A 365 19.02 -10.78 -15.89
C SER A 365 18.21 -11.93 -16.48
N VAL A 366 18.82 -13.10 -16.65
CA VAL A 366 18.15 -14.32 -17.15
C VAL A 366 17.06 -14.76 -16.18
N ILE A 367 17.33 -14.76 -14.87
CA ILE A 367 16.34 -15.12 -13.85
C ILE A 367 15.13 -14.17 -13.93
N LEU A 368 15.35 -12.86 -14.04
CA LEU A 368 14.26 -11.88 -14.14
C LEU A 368 13.44 -12.09 -15.42
N ILE A 369 14.07 -12.33 -16.56
CA ILE A 369 13.38 -12.59 -17.83
C ILE A 369 12.54 -13.86 -17.74
N ILE A 370 13.10 -14.95 -17.23
CA ILE A 370 12.38 -16.23 -17.06
C ILE A 370 11.21 -16.03 -16.10
N GLY A 371 11.43 -15.38 -14.96
CA GLY A 371 10.38 -15.08 -13.99
C GLY A 371 9.22 -14.27 -14.60
N THR A 372 9.54 -13.23 -15.37
CA THR A 372 8.53 -12.43 -16.07
C THR A 372 7.74 -13.26 -17.10
N LEU A 373 8.41 -14.10 -17.87
CA LEU A 373 7.76 -14.98 -18.86
C LEU A 373 6.85 -16.02 -18.20
N ILE A 374 7.26 -16.57 -17.05
CA ILE A 374 6.44 -17.52 -16.29
C ILE A 374 5.18 -16.80 -15.77
N ILE A 375 5.32 -15.63 -15.17
CA ILE A 375 4.18 -14.84 -14.67
C ILE A 375 3.23 -14.50 -15.83
N TYR A 376 3.77 -14.04 -16.96
CA TYR A 376 2.96 -13.72 -18.15
C TYR A 376 2.17 -14.94 -18.64
N ARG A 377 2.81 -16.10 -18.80
CA ARG A 377 2.14 -17.33 -19.21
C ARG A 377 1.11 -17.81 -18.19
N GLN A 378 1.41 -17.67 -16.91
CA GLN A 378 0.46 -18.03 -15.86
C GLN A 378 -0.79 -17.15 -15.89
N MET A 379 -0.62 -15.85 -16.14
CA MET A 379 -1.75 -14.92 -16.29
C MET A 379 -2.58 -15.25 -17.53
N ASP A 380 -1.93 -15.50 -18.66
CA ASP A 380 -2.59 -15.90 -19.91
C ASP A 380 -3.38 -17.20 -19.71
N PHE A 381 -2.80 -18.19 -19.05
CA PHE A 381 -3.48 -19.44 -18.70
C PHE A 381 -4.72 -19.22 -17.82
N ILE A 382 -4.63 -18.35 -16.79
CA ILE A 382 -5.76 -18.04 -15.90
C ILE A 382 -6.90 -17.37 -16.68
N ILE A 383 -6.58 -16.41 -17.56
CA ILE A 383 -7.56 -15.67 -18.34
C ILE A 383 -8.19 -16.55 -19.43
N SER A 384 -7.40 -17.38 -20.08
CA SER A 384 -7.83 -18.22 -21.20
C SER A 384 -8.48 -19.53 -20.78
N LYS A 385 -8.38 -19.91 -19.47
CA LYS A 385 -8.96 -21.16 -18.98
C LYS A 385 -10.47 -21.21 -19.24
N GLU A 386 -10.90 -22.31 -19.85
CA GLU A 386 -12.32 -22.60 -20.02
C GLU A 386 -12.98 -22.86 -18.67
N LEU A 387 -13.99 -22.06 -18.35
CA LEU A 387 -14.75 -22.15 -17.10
C LEU A 387 -15.96 -23.09 -17.21
N GLY A 388 -16.11 -23.79 -18.35
CA GLY A 388 -17.25 -24.67 -18.61
C GLY A 388 -18.53 -23.98 -19.07
N TYR A 389 -18.46 -22.66 -19.30
CA TYR A 389 -19.56 -21.86 -19.89
C TYR A 389 -18.99 -20.84 -20.89
N ASP A 390 -19.82 -20.43 -21.85
CA ASP A 390 -19.46 -19.43 -22.86
C ASP A 390 -19.53 -18.04 -22.25
N LYS A 391 -18.38 -17.41 -22.03
CA LYS A 391 -18.26 -16.10 -21.39
C LYS A 391 -18.97 -14.98 -22.16
N GLU A 392 -19.11 -15.12 -23.48
CA GLU A 392 -19.76 -14.11 -24.33
C GLU A 392 -21.31 -14.20 -24.30
N ARG A 393 -21.85 -15.28 -23.73
CA ARG A 393 -23.30 -15.53 -23.68
C ARG A 393 -23.89 -15.46 -22.28
N VAL A 394 -23.10 -15.20 -21.27
CA VAL A 394 -23.59 -15.04 -19.89
C VAL A 394 -23.81 -13.57 -19.61
N VAL A 395 -25.03 -13.19 -19.33
CA VAL A 395 -25.39 -11.86 -18.87
C VAL A 395 -25.78 -11.97 -17.40
N VAL A 396 -25.17 -11.16 -16.56
CA VAL A 396 -25.56 -10.98 -15.15
C VAL A 396 -26.59 -9.85 -15.12
N LEU A 397 -27.81 -10.16 -14.67
CA LEU A 397 -28.91 -9.21 -14.51
C LEU A 397 -28.91 -8.63 -13.10
#